data_34a4bed906237bbeaca0ac668364645a
#
_entry.id   34a4bed906237bbeaca0ac668364645a
#
_cell.length_a   1.000
_cell.length_b   1.000
_cell.length_c   1.000
_cell.angle_alpha   90.00
_cell.angle_beta   90.00
_cell.angle_gamma   90.00
#
_symmetry.space_group_name_H-M   'P 1'
#
loop_
_entity.id
_entity.type
_entity.pdbx_description
1 polymer ?
#
loop_
_entity_poly.entity_id
_entity_poly.type
_entity_poly.pdbx_seq_one_letter_code
_entity_poly.pdbx_strand_id
1 'polypeptide(L)'
;MRNNLVLYILSAFLSFSCKSEEQKKEETTPLHTWGETTSQYDDTSANIEGAKIVDKPLDTEEIHTSVDVEADYGDGGLNGFRTKVMENFDSEAVQGEGVLTTTVTFVVESNGTVSQVKAIGSNPDFNREAERVVRSIKGWKPAKKGGVNVRSYYSLPLKMKFE
;
A
#
# COMPACT_ATOMS: atom_id res chain seq x y z
N MET A 1 49.39 -28.88 -10.96
CA MET A 1 49.58 -28.27 -12.31
C MET A 1 48.51 -27.21 -12.44
N ARG A 2 48.90 -26.14 -12.17
CA ARG A 2 49.05 -24.73 -12.59
C ARG A 2 48.51 -24.55 -14.01
N ASN A 3 47.48 -23.73 -14.16
CA ASN A 3 47.44 -22.77 -15.26
C ASN A 3 46.55 -21.57 -14.89
N ASN A 4 47.26 -20.48 -14.63
CA ASN A 4 46.78 -19.11 -14.69
C ASN A 4 46.43 -18.79 -16.14
N LEU A 5 45.30 -18.19 -16.37
CA LEU A 5 45.12 -17.31 -17.52
C LEU A 5 44.50 -16.01 -17.11
N VAL A 6 45.38 -15.06 -16.92
CA VAL A 6 45.08 -13.63 -16.83
C VAL A 6 44.77 -13.15 -18.21
N LEU A 7 43.60 -12.58 -18.43
CA LEU A 7 43.36 -11.78 -19.62
C LEU A 7 42.81 -10.40 -19.22
N TYR A 8 43.69 -9.44 -19.40
CA TYR A 8 43.40 -8.02 -19.42
C TYR A 8 42.49 -7.68 -20.59
N ILE A 9 41.42 -6.99 -20.38
CA ILE A 9 40.77 -6.16 -21.39
C ILE A 9 40.47 -4.79 -20.84
N LEU A 10 41.18 -3.92 -21.40
CA LEU A 10 41.32 -2.48 -21.45
C LEU A 10 40.00 -1.70 -21.56
N SER A 11 39.98 -0.65 -20.81
CA SER A 11 39.15 0.55 -20.79
C SER A 11 38.56 0.99 -22.14
N ALA A 12 37.27 1.39 -22.08
CA ALA A 12 36.78 2.46 -22.90
C ALA A 12 35.80 3.33 -22.10
N PHE A 13 36.29 4.46 -21.63
CA PHE A 13 35.51 5.60 -21.18
C PHE A 13 34.84 6.22 -22.41
N LEU A 14 33.52 6.23 -22.42
CA LEU A 14 32.77 7.12 -23.27
C LEU A 14 31.92 8.02 -22.38
N SER A 15 32.47 9.21 -22.19
CA SER A 15 31.78 10.39 -21.68
C SER A 15 30.66 10.74 -22.64
N PHE A 16 29.40 10.58 -22.22
CA PHE A 16 28.28 11.18 -22.91
C PHE A 16 27.82 12.39 -22.13
N SER A 17 28.33 13.53 -22.59
CA SER A 17 27.87 14.87 -22.21
C SER A 17 26.50 15.08 -22.85
N CYS A 18 25.44 15.10 -22.07
CA CYS A 18 24.13 15.52 -22.56
C CYS A 18 23.91 16.97 -22.15
N LYS A 19 23.93 17.80 -23.18
CA LYS A 19 23.69 19.23 -23.21
C LYS A 19 22.21 19.49 -23.06
N SER A 20 21.83 20.29 -22.10
CA SER A 20 20.50 20.85 -21.91
C SER A 20 20.16 21.80 -23.07
N GLU A 21 19.07 21.57 -23.74
CA GLU A 21 18.43 22.56 -24.59
C GLU A 21 17.08 22.96 -23.99
N GLU A 22 17.08 24.18 -23.54
CA GLU A 22 15.96 25.03 -23.19
C GLU A 22 15.21 25.41 -24.46
N GLN A 23 13.97 24.99 -24.64
CA GLN A 23 13.09 25.57 -25.64
C GLN A 23 11.89 26.22 -24.98
N LYS A 24 12.02 27.53 -24.86
CA LYS A 24 10.96 28.52 -24.70
C LYS A 24 10.15 28.53 -25.97
N LYS A 25 8.84 28.24 -25.89
CA LYS A 25 7.87 28.63 -26.90
C LYS A 25 6.68 29.30 -26.23
N GLU A 26 6.68 30.61 -26.38
CA GLU A 26 5.51 31.47 -26.29
C GLU A 26 4.52 31.09 -27.37
N GLU A 27 3.25 30.93 -27.04
CA GLU A 27 2.18 31.16 -27.99
C GLU A 27 0.92 31.65 -27.27
N THR A 28 0.72 32.90 -27.55
CA THR A 28 -0.42 33.82 -27.47
C THR A 28 -1.81 33.20 -27.32
N THR A 29 -2.49 33.70 -26.29
CA THR A 29 -3.92 33.64 -26.03
C THR A 29 -4.72 34.41 -27.08
N PRO A 30 -5.92 33.96 -27.42
CA PRO A 30 -6.98 34.85 -27.84
C PRO A 30 -7.91 35.16 -26.68
N LEU A 31 -8.06 36.42 -26.48
CA LEU A 31 -8.98 37.14 -25.62
C LEU A 31 -10.44 36.75 -25.92
N HIS A 32 -11.07 36.01 -24.99
CA HIS A 32 -12.52 35.83 -25.02
C HIS A 32 -13.18 36.88 -24.11
N THR A 33 -13.76 37.85 -24.76
CA THR A 33 -14.65 38.85 -24.18
C THR A 33 -15.86 38.16 -23.55
N TRP A 34 -15.97 38.20 -22.25
CA TRP A 34 -17.19 37.85 -21.53
C TRP A 34 -17.99 39.13 -21.27
N GLY A 35 -19.20 39.14 -21.81
CA GLY A 35 -20.13 40.22 -21.62
C GLY A 35 -20.50 40.40 -20.14
N GLU A 36 -20.56 41.64 -19.74
CA GLU A 36 -21.15 42.09 -18.49
C GLU A 36 -22.60 41.61 -18.40
N THR A 37 -22.86 40.73 -17.45
CA THR A 37 -24.20 40.53 -16.91
C THR A 37 -24.16 41.01 -15.48
N THR A 38 -24.64 42.19 -15.26
CA THR A 38 -25.00 42.74 -13.97
C THR A 38 -26.04 41.84 -13.32
N SER A 39 -25.61 40.98 -12.41
CA SER A 39 -26.48 40.27 -11.48
C SER A 39 -26.41 40.99 -10.16
N GLN A 40 -27.51 41.62 -9.83
CA GLN A 40 -27.85 42.27 -8.59
C GLN A 40 -27.64 41.29 -7.43
N TYR A 41 -26.66 41.57 -6.57
CA TYR A 41 -26.54 40.88 -5.29
C TYR A 41 -27.64 41.46 -4.37
N ASP A 42 -28.69 40.66 -4.17
CA ASP A 42 -29.56 40.82 -3.02
C ASP A 42 -28.73 40.48 -1.77
N ASP A 43 -28.50 41.51 -0.99
CA ASP A 43 -27.95 41.42 0.36
C ASP A 43 -29.02 40.82 1.28
N THR A 44 -29.16 39.48 1.20
CA THR A 44 -29.85 38.76 2.25
C THR A 44 -28.79 38.20 3.16
N SER A 45 -28.50 38.94 4.24
CA SER A 45 -27.80 38.44 5.42
C SER A 45 -28.50 37.16 5.92
N ALA A 46 -28.17 36.05 5.30
CA ALA A 46 -28.46 34.74 5.87
C ALA A 46 -27.46 34.50 7.00
N ASN A 47 -27.89 34.78 8.20
CA ASN A 47 -27.35 34.34 9.45
C ASN A 47 -26.98 32.84 9.35
N ILE A 48 -25.69 32.52 9.09
CA ILE A 48 -25.18 31.16 9.23
C ILE A 48 -24.92 30.96 10.72
N GLU A 49 -25.99 30.91 11.50
CA GLU A 49 -25.94 30.32 12.84
C GLU A 49 -25.59 28.85 12.67
N GLY A 50 -24.32 28.53 13.05
CA GLY A 50 -23.95 27.24 13.56
C GLY A 50 -24.37 26.05 12.66
N ALA A 51 -23.67 25.81 11.55
CA ALA A 51 -23.58 24.45 11.07
C ALA A 51 -22.90 23.63 12.17
N LYS A 52 -23.72 23.11 13.08
CA LYS A 52 -23.33 22.09 14.04
C LYS A 52 -22.81 20.94 13.18
N ILE A 53 -21.50 20.78 13.18
CA ILE A 53 -20.87 19.56 12.64
C ILE A 53 -21.52 18.46 13.48
N VAL A 54 -22.50 17.78 12.90
CA VAL A 54 -23.05 16.57 13.48
C VAL A 54 -21.93 15.58 13.33
N ASP A 55 -21.14 15.41 14.38
CA ASP A 55 -20.20 14.31 14.49
C ASP A 55 -21.03 13.03 14.31
N LYS A 56 -21.08 12.54 13.05
CA LYS A 56 -21.64 11.22 12.79
C LYS A 56 -20.83 10.25 13.65
N PRO A 57 -21.47 9.47 14.51
CA PRO A 57 -20.74 8.48 15.29
C PRO A 57 -19.87 7.65 14.37
N LEU A 58 -18.61 7.46 14.78
CA LEU A 58 -17.67 6.65 14.01
C LEU A 58 -18.24 5.23 13.88
N ASP A 59 -18.42 4.78 12.65
CA ASP A 59 -18.88 3.42 12.38
C ASP A 59 -17.70 2.46 12.56
N THR A 60 -17.66 1.74 13.67
CA THR A 60 -16.61 0.77 13.99
C THR A 60 -16.75 -0.54 13.21
N GLU A 61 -17.90 -0.78 12.57
CA GLU A 61 -18.15 -1.95 11.72
C GLU A 61 -17.68 -1.73 10.26
N GLU A 62 -17.55 -0.47 9.85
CA GLU A 62 -16.99 -0.11 8.55
C GLU A 62 -15.50 -0.47 8.49
N ILE A 63 -15.05 -0.96 7.33
CA ILE A 63 -13.60 -1.18 7.09
C ILE A 63 -12.99 0.13 6.59
N HIS A 64 -12.18 0.75 7.42
CA HIS A 64 -11.56 2.03 7.13
C HIS A 64 -10.31 1.86 6.25
N THR A 65 -10.21 2.67 5.22
CA THR A 65 -9.01 2.80 4.35
C THR A 65 -8.15 3.99 4.72
N SER A 66 -8.67 4.91 5.55
CA SER A 66 -7.94 6.04 6.10
C SER A 66 -8.13 6.07 7.61
N VAL A 67 -7.02 6.00 8.33
CA VAL A 67 -6.95 5.89 9.79
C VAL A 67 -5.87 6.84 10.33
N ASP A 68 -5.95 7.19 11.62
CA ASP A 68 -4.95 8.07 12.25
C ASP A 68 -3.71 7.26 12.68
N VAL A 69 -3.94 6.01 13.07
CA VAL A 69 -2.88 5.06 13.44
C VAL A 69 -3.15 3.74 12.71
N GLU A 70 -2.19 3.31 11.91
CA GLU A 70 -2.27 2.04 11.19
C GLU A 70 -2.28 0.84 12.14
N ALA A 71 -2.89 -0.27 11.68
CA ALA A 71 -2.76 -1.54 12.37
C ALA A 71 -1.30 -1.99 12.37
N ASP A 72 -0.84 -2.52 13.49
CA ASP A 72 0.55 -2.97 13.66
C ASP A 72 0.62 -4.36 14.30
N TYR A 73 1.62 -5.15 13.90
CA TYR A 73 1.87 -6.43 14.56
C TYR A 73 2.67 -6.21 15.83
N GLY A 74 2.11 -6.61 16.98
CA GLY A 74 2.64 -6.24 18.29
C GLY A 74 4.04 -6.78 18.60
N ASP A 75 4.46 -7.87 17.94
CA ASP A 75 5.76 -8.52 18.14
C ASP A 75 6.70 -8.22 16.96
N GLY A 76 7.42 -7.09 17.04
CA GLY A 76 8.38 -6.68 16.03
C GLY A 76 7.79 -6.06 14.77
N GLY A 77 6.51 -5.60 14.81
CA GLY A 77 5.86 -4.93 13.69
C GLY A 77 5.75 -5.81 12.45
N LEU A 78 5.79 -5.20 11.26
CA LEU A 78 5.69 -5.92 9.99
C LEU A 78 6.81 -6.97 9.80
N ASN A 79 8.02 -6.70 10.29
CA ASN A 79 9.12 -7.67 10.18
C ASN A 79 8.90 -8.88 11.06
N GLY A 80 8.42 -8.68 12.30
CA GLY A 80 8.02 -9.77 13.18
C GLY A 80 6.90 -10.61 12.58
N PHE A 81 5.91 -9.95 11.96
CA PHE A 81 4.83 -10.66 11.25
C PHE A 81 5.35 -11.51 10.09
N ARG A 82 6.24 -10.97 9.24
CA ARG A 82 6.87 -11.73 8.16
C ARG A 82 7.64 -12.94 8.68
N THR A 83 8.39 -12.78 9.78
CA THR A 83 9.10 -13.88 10.41
C THR A 83 8.12 -14.96 10.88
N LYS A 84 7.02 -14.57 11.52
CA LYS A 84 5.97 -15.52 11.95
C LYS A 84 5.32 -16.24 10.77
N VAL A 85 5.08 -15.53 9.66
CA VAL A 85 4.59 -16.17 8.45
C VAL A 85 5.59 -17.24 7.97
N MET A 86 6.88 -16.93 7.88
CA MET A 86 7.91 -17.87 7.44
C MET A 86 8.05 -19.07 8.36
N GLU A 87 8.02 -18.87 9.68
CA GLU A 87 8.13 -19.94 10.68
C GLU A 87 6.96 -20.94 10.64
N ASN A 88 5.78 -20.50 10.26
CA ASN A 88 4.57 -21.30 10.22
C ASN A 88 4.19 -21.79 8.83
N PHE A 89 4.99 -21.43 7.82
CA PHE A 89 4.74 -21.77 6.44
C PHE A 89 5.18 -23.21 6.15
N ASP A 90 4.28 -24.01 5.59
CA ASP A 90 4.55 -25.37 5.14
C ASP A 90 4.91 -25.36 3.65
N SER A 91 6.22 -25.47 3.37
CA SER A 91 6.72 -25.52 2.00
C SER A 91 6.36 -26.81 1.26
N GLU A 92 6.11 -27.91 1.99
CA GLU A 92 5.72 -29.20 1.37
C GLU A 92 4.28 -29.17 0.86
N ALA A 93 3.45 -28.28 1.39
CA ALA A 93 2.08 -28.07 0.92
C ALA A 93 1.97 -27.34 -0.42
N VAL A 94 3.11 -26.83 -0.96
CA VAL A 94 3.14 -26.01 -2.18
C VAL A 94 3.82 -26.75 -3.31
N GLN A 95 3.07 -27.02 -4.38
CA GLN A 95 3.61 -27.59 -5.61
C GLN A 95 4.12 -26.46 -6.50
N GLY A 96 5.39 -26.53 -6.91
CA GLY A 96 6.02 -25.55 -7.81
C GLY A 96 7.50 -25.38 -7.53
N GLU A 97 8.20 -24.82 -8.49
CA GLU A 97 9.65 -24.56 -8.45
C GLU A 97 9.94 -23.08 -8.74
N GLY A 98 11.11 -22.64 -8.32
CA GLY A 98 11.58 -21.29 -8.58
C GLY A 98 10.97 -20.25 -7.60
N VAL A 99 10.81 -19.03 -8.06
CA VAL A 99 10.32 -17.94 -7.24
C VAL A 99 8.82 -17.76 -7.41
N LEU A 100 8.07 -18.05 -6.36
CA LEU A 100 6.63 -17.80 -6.30
C LEU A 100 6.32 -16.50 -5.57
N THR A 101 5.29 -15.80 -6.04
CA THR A 101 4.82 -14.54 -5.45
C THR A 101 3.31 -14.57 -5.27
N THR A 102 2.85 -14.03 -4.16
CA THR A 102 1.43 -13.77 -3.89
C THR A 102 1.26 -12.49 -3.08
N THR A 103 0.11 -11.87 -3.17
CA THR A 103 -0.27 -10.76 -2.29
C THR A 103 -1.43 -11.22 -1.42
N VAL A 104 -1.21 -11.24 -0.11
CA VAL A 104 -2.26 -11.56 0.87
C VAL A 104 -2.88 -10.28 1.36
N THR A 105 -4.18 -10.13 1.19
CA THR A 105 -4.99 -9.05 1.76
C THR A 105 -5.86 -9.60 2.88
N PHE A 106 -6.04 -8.83 3.92
CA PHE A 106 -6.87 -9.21 5.06
C PHE A 106 -7.37 -7.98 5.81
N VAL A 107 -8.33 -8.19 6.71
CA VAL A 107 -8.83 -7.15 7.62
C VAL A 107 -8.29 -7.42 9.01
N VAL A 108 -7.71 -6.40 9.62
CA VAL A 108 -7.45 -6.37 11.06
C VAL A 108 -8.67 -5.79 11.73
N GLU A 109 -9.34 -6.60 12.53
CA GLU A 109 -10.56 -6.24 13.25
C GLU A 109 -10.26 -5.28 14.42
N SER A 110 -11.27 -4.56 14.89
CA SER A 110 -11.14 -3.63 16.03
C SER A 110 -10.68 -4.30 17.34
N ASN A 111 -10.82 -5.62 17.44
CA ASN A 111 -10.32 -6.43 18.56
C ASN A 111 -8.92 -7.04 18.31
N GLY A 112 -8.28 -6.75 17.18
CA GLY A 112 -6.96 -7.28 16.80
C GLY A 112 -6.96 -8.69 16.22
N THR A 113 -8.13 -9.27 15.92
CA THR A 113 -8.20 -10.53 15.16
C THR A 113 -8.09 -10.26 13.66
N VAL A 114 -7.75 -11.30 12.88
CA VAL A 114 -7.64 -11.22 11.41
C VAL A 114 -8.84 -11.90 10.78
N SER A 115 -9.44 -11.23 9.80
CA SER A 115 -10.58 -11.75 9.02
C SER A 115 -10.40 -11.48 7.53
N GLN A 116 -11.33 -11.98 6.70
CA GLN A 116 -11.39 -11.73 5.24
C GLN A 116 -10.05 -11.97 4.51
N VAL A 117 -9.28 -12.98 4.93
CA VAL A 117 -7.97 -13.28 4.36
C VAL A 117 -8.13 -13.84 2.96
N LYS A 118 -7.45 -13.20 1.99
CA LYS A 118 -7.43 -13.61 0.58
C LYS A 118 -6.03 -13.42 0.00
N ALA A 119 -5.52 -14.45 -0.65
CA ALA A 119 -4.25 -14.41 -1.37
C ALA A 119 -4.49 -14.43 -2.88
N ILE A 120 -3.75 -13.60 -3.62
CA ILE A 120 -3.82 -13.49 -5.07
C ILE A 120 -2.41 -13.58 -5.64
N GLY A 121 -2.13 -14.69 -6.32
CA GLY A 121 -0.87 -15.00 -6.99
C GLY A 121 -1.08 -16.09 -8.03
N SER A 122 -0.04 -16.39 -8.81
CA SER A 122 -0.12 -17.35 -9.92
C SER A 122 -0.20 -18.81 -9.47
N ASN A 123 0.25 -19.13 -8.24
CA ASN A 123 0.28 -20.50 -7.73
C ASN A 123 -0.82 -20.70 -6.68
N PRO A 124 -1.83 -21.56 -6.94
CA PRO A 124 -2.96 -21.77 -6.05
C PRO A 124 -2.58 -22.40 -4.69
N ASP A 125 -1.58 -23.27 -4.66
CA ASP A 125 -1.14 -23.92 -3.44
C ASP A 125 -0.42 -22.92 -2.54
N PHE A 126 0.43 -22.07 -3.12
CA PHE A 126 1.08 -20.99 -2.41
C PHE A 126 0.06 -19.99 -1.84
N ASN A 127 -0.98 -19.64 -2.61
CA ASN A 127 -2.06 -18.77 -2.15
C ASN A 127 -2.79 -19.40 -0.95
N ARG A 128 -3.19 -20.67 -1.07
CA ARG A 128 -3.92 -21.39 0.00
C ARG A 128 -3.12 -21.48 1.29
N GLU A 129 -1.83 -21.82 1.18
CA GLU A 129 -0.94 -21.92 2.33
C GLU A 129 -0.70 -20.55 2.98
N ALA A 130 -0.45 -19.51 2.19
CA ALA A 130 -0.30 -18.15 2.68
C ALA A 130 -1.56 -17.69 3.44
N GLU A 131 -2.76 -17.99 2.93
CA GLU A 131 -4.02 -17.68 3.64
C GLU A 131 -4.13 -18.44 4.95
N ARG A 132 -3.79 -19.73 4.97
CA ARG A 132 -3.83 -20.57 6.18
C ARG A 132 -2.97 -19.98 7.27
N VAL A 133 -1.73 -19.64 6.92
CA VAL A 133 -0.74 -19.11 7.87
C VAL A 133 -1.19 -17.76 8.40
N VAL A 134 -1.58 -16.83 7.54
CA VAL A 134 -2.01 -15.48 7.95
C VAL A 134 -3.21 -15.56 8.91
N ARG A 135 -4.19 -16.45 8.64
CA ARG A 135 -5.34 -16.66 9.55
C ARG A 135 -4.93 -17.20 10.93
N SER A 136 -3.85 -17.97 11.01
CA SER A 136 -3.41 -18.60 12.27
C SER A 136 -2.67 -17.65 13.20
N ILE A 137 -2.04 -16.60 12.65
CA ILE A 137 -1.19 -15.68 13.40
C ILE A 137 -2.06 -14.66 14.15
N LYS A 138 -1.79 -14.51 15.44
CA LYS A 138 -2.45 -13.57 16.36
C LYS A 138 -1.46 -12.53 16.85
N GLY A 139 -1.96 -11.44 17.43
CA GLY A 139 -1.10 -10.43 18.07
C GLY A 139 -1.09 -9.10 17.33
N TRP A 140 -2.05 -8.87 16.45
CA TRP A 140 -2.26 -7.57 15.83
C TRP A 140 -2.82 -6.56 16.83
N LYS A 141 -2.33 -5.33 16.73
CA LYS A 141 -2.91 -4.13 17.32
C LYS A 141 -3.79 -3.49 16.26
N PRO A 142 -5.06 -3.22 16.55
CA PRO A 142 -5.98 -2.64 15.57
C PRO A 142 -5.58 -1.21 15.20
N ALA A 143 -5.99 -0.78 14.04
CA ALA A 143 -5.93 0.61 13.62
C ALA A 143 -6.79 1.50 14.53
N LYS A 144 -6.47 2.80 14.57
CA LYS A 144 -7.26 3.78 15.32
C LYS A 144 -7.69 4.94 14.44
N LYS A 145 -8.91 5.41 14.69
CA LYS A 145 -9.48 6.59 14.09
C LYS A 145 -10.25 7.37 15.18
N GLY A 146 -9.96 8.65 15.35
CA GLY A 146 -10.53 9.42 16.45
C GLY A 146 -10.22 8.83 17.84
N GLY A 147 -9.10 8.12 18.01
CA GLY A 147 -8.74 7.44 19.26
C GLY A 147 -9.43 6.09 19.50
N VAL A 148 -10.39 5.70 18.65
CA VAL A 148 -11.16 4.45 18.76
C VAL A 148 -10.55 3.39 17.86
N ASN A 149 -10.52 2.13 18.32
CA ASN A 149 -10.08 1.00 17.51
C ASN A 149 -11.10 0.74 16.40
N VAL A 150 -10.60 0.63 15.16
CA VAL A 150 -11.42 0.40 13.96
C VAL A 150 -10.89 -0.77 13.14
N ARG A 151 -11.74 -1.28 12.27
CA ARG A 151 -11.39 -2.29 11.27
C ARG A 151 -10.62 -1.64 10.13
N SER A 152 -9.52 -2.26 9.68
CA SER A 152 -8.73 -1.72 8.59
C SER A 152 -8.20 -2.81 7.66
N TYR A 153 -8.04 -2.47 6.38
CA TYR A 153 -7.38 -3.35 5.42
C TYR A 153 -5.88 -3.38 5.64
N TYR A 154 -5.32 -4.55 5.44
CA TYR A 154 -3.88 -4.75 5.39
C TYR A 154 -3.49 -5.57 4.16
N SER A 155 -2.31 -5.32 3.60
CA SER A 155 -1.80 -6.01 2.43
C SER A 155 -0.35 -6.42 2.64
N LEU A 156 -0.05 -7.70 2.41
CA LEU A 156 1.27 -8.29 2.58
C LEU A 156 1.71 -8.97 1.28
N PRO A 157 2.68 -8.43 0.55
CA PRO A 157 3.32 -9.15 -0.53
C PRO A 157 4.27 -10.20 0.05
N LEU A 158 4.12 -11.44 -0.42
CA LEU A 158 4.98 -12.57 -0.09
C LEU A 158 5.73 -13.04 -1.33
N LYS A 159 7.00 -13.35 -1.15
CA LYS A 159 7.88 -13.89 -2.18
C LYS A 159 8.77 -14.97 -1.56
N MET A 160 8.69 -16.19 -2.08
CA MET A 160 9.48 -17.34 -1.61
C MET A 160 10.09 -18.10 -2.78
N LYS A 161 11.25 -18.73 -2.54
CA LYS A 161 11.91 -19.59 -3.50
C LYS A 161 11.69 -21.05 -3.08
N PHE A 162 11.22 -21.87 -4.03
CA PHE A 162 11.01 -23.30 -3.91
C PHE A 162 12.01 -24.05 -4.78
N GLU A 163 12.53 -25.18 -4.29
CA GLU A 163 13.52 -26.03 -4.96
C GLU A 163 12.93 -27.42 -5.22
#